data_aa7c096fd4c8c221ca83489b8999f574
#
_entry.id   aa7c096fd4c8c221ca83489b8999f574
#
_cell.length_a   1.000
_cell.length_b   1.000
_cell.length_c   1.000
_cell.angle_alpha   90.00
_cell.angle_beta   90.00
_cell.angle_gamma   90.00
#
_symmetry.space_group_name_H-M   'P 1'
#
loop_
_entity.id
_entity.type
_entity.pdbx_description
1 polymer ?
#
loop_
_entity_poly.entity_id
_entity_poly.type
_entity_poly.pdbx_seq_one_letter_code
_entity_poly.pdbx_strand_id
1 'polypeptide(L)'
;MRVALLLAAVGLPGLALAGSPDLVAEGERWWTKSPDPANPVACATCHWDPGATRGWSAGFPKWKPLPPPGARVMTLFQANAEAVTRHYRLSDPRRAAATITAYLAAQGAEVPRSPGMSAGQPVFPKRLRALAASVARGRTLYTRRCDACHRAGDVAPALTAYPRVIGGRVESLEEYLELHRGESPLSWNSQATADLIAYLTEERPR
;
A
#
# COMPACT_ATOMS: atom_id res chain seq x y z
N MET A 1 -49.69 24.91 -16.34
CA MET A 1 -48.25 24.87 -16.67
C MET A 1 -47.51 24.32 -15.43
N ARG A 2 -47.00 23.10 -15.49
CA ARG A 2 -46.20 22.47 -14.43
C ARG A 2 -44.75 22.47 -14.90
N VAL A 3 -43.92 23.27 -14.26
CA VAL A 3 -42.49 23.31 -14.52
C VAL A 3 -41.85 22.15 -13.77
N ALA A 4 -41.34 21.16 -14.47
CA ALA A 4 -40.58 20.06 -13.91
C ALA A 4 -39.14 20.53 -13.74
N LEU A 5 -38.69 20.65 -12.49
CA LEU A 5 -37.28 20.90 -12.13
C LEU A 5 -36.50 19.58 -12.31
N LEU A 6 -35.69 19.50 -13.37
CA LEU A 6 -34.72 18.44 -13.54
C LEU A 6 -33.51 18.76 -12.65
N LEU A 7 -33.41 18.07 -11.50
CA LEU A 7 -32.18 18.01 -10.71
C LEU A 7 -31.18 17.09 -11.41
N ALA A 8 -30.22 17.70 -12.10
CA ALA A 8 -29.05 16.99 -12.60
C ALA A 8 -28.20 16.57 -11.40
N ALA A 9 -28.18 15.28 -11.07
CA ALA A 9 -27.23 14.72 -10.14
C ALA A 9 -25.83 14.78 -10.77
N VAL A 10 -25.05 15.77 -10.39
CA VAL A 10 -23.61 15.82 -10.67
C VAL A 10 -22.96 14.73 -9.82
N GLY A 11 -22.71 13.58 -10.43
CA GLY A 11 -21.91 12.53 -9.83
C GLY A 11 -20.50 13.07 -9.59
N LEU A 12 -20.18 13.35 -8.32
CA LEU A 12 -18.82 13.64 -7.92
C LEU A 12 -17.99 12.39 -8.19
N PRO A 13 -16.87 12.48 -8.96
CA PRO A 13 -15.94 11.38 -9.09
C PRO A 13 -15.49 11.00 -7.68
N GLY A 14 -15.63 9.71 -7.32
CA GLY A 14 -15.25 9.18 -6.03
C GLY A 14 -13.82 9.57 -5.72
N LEU A 15 -13.64 10.52 -4.80
CA LEU A 15 -12.37 10.81 -4.15
C LEU A 15 -11.93 9.51 -3.46
N ALA A 16 -11.05 8.75 -4.11
CA ALA A 16 -10.26 7.74 -3.43
C ALA A 16 -9.48 8.51 -2.34
N LEU A 17 -9.90 8.34 -1.08
CA LEU A 17 -9.26 8.98 0.07
C LEU A 17 -7.87 8.34 0.25
N ALA A 18 -6.90 8.80 -0.51
CA ALA A 18 -5.50 8.74 -0.11
C ALA A 18 -5.42 9.48 1.23
N GLY A 19 -5.09 8.81 2.31
CA GLY A 19 -4.99 9.24 3.70
C GLY A 19 -5.44 10.67 4.08
N SER A 20 -5.64 10.97 5.33
CA SER A 20 -5.95 12.36 5.71
C SER A 20 -4.83 13.29 5.24
N PRO A 21 -5.13 14.56 4.88
CA PRO A 21 -4.12 15.54 4.47
C PRO A 21 -2.93 15.64 5.44
N ASP A 22 -3.18 15.46 6.73
CA ASP A 22 -2.13 15.46 7.76
C ASP A 22 -1.16 14.30 7.63
N LEU A 23 -1.66 13.09 7.29
CA LEU A 23 -0.81 11.92 7.06
C LEU A 23 0.04 12.08 5.80
N VAL A 24 -0.52 12.68 4.75
CA VAL A 24 0.20 12.98 3.52
C VAL A 24 1.33 13.97 3.78
N ALA A 25 1.04 15.05 4.49
CA ALA A 25 2.04 16.08 4.84
C ALA A 25 3.12 15.53 5.78
N GLU A 26 2.75 14.65 6.73
CA GLU A 26 3.73 13.96 7.56
C GLU A 26 4.62 13.05 6.73
N GLY A 27 4.04 12.29 5.79
CA GLY A 27 4.78 11.42 4.87
C GLY A 27 5.73 12.18 3.96
N GLU A 28 5.32 13.36 3.48
CA GLU A 28 6.19 14.25 2.72
C GLU A 28 7.42 14.69 3.52
N ARG A 29 7.22 15.05 4.80
CA ARG A 29 8.36 15.39 5.68
C ARG A 29 9.34 14.24 5.84
N TRP A 30 8.85 13.01 6.08
CA TRP A 30 9.70 11.82 6.14
C TRP A 30 10.39 11.54 4.81
N TRP A 31 9.72 11.82 3.69
CA TRP A 31 10.28 11.60 2.35
C TRP A 31 11.40 12.58 2.01
N THR A 32 11.23 13.85 2.40
CA THR A 32 12.14 14.94 2.03
C THR A 32 13.23 15.24 3.05
N LYS A 33 13.07 14.77 4.30
CA LYS A 33 14.04 15.01 5.38
C LYS A 33 14.36 13.72 6.12
N SER A 34 15.65 13.46 6.31
CA SER A 34 16.09 12.43 7.24
C SER A 34 15.83 12.87 8.69
N PRO A 35 15.34 11.98 9.56
CA PRO A 35 15.23 12.26 10.98
C PRO A 35 16.58 12.22 11.72
N ASP A 36 17.59 11.64 11.11
CA ASP A 36 18.93 11.50 11.68
C ASP A 36 19.83 12.65 11.21
N PRO A 37 20.21 13.59 12.08
CA PRO A 37 21.12 14.68 11.72
C PRO A 37 22.51 14.21 11.23
N ALA A 38 22.94 13.02 11.68
CA ALA A 38 24.21 12.42 11.27
C ALA A 38 24.11 11.76 9.87
N ASN A 39 22.90 11.52 9.38
CA ASN A 39 22.66 10.98 8.04
C ASN A 39 21.64 11.85 7.30
N PRO A 40 22.10 12.89 6.58
CA PRO A 40 21.20 13.82 5.89
C PRO A 40 20.51 13.23 4.65
N VAL A 41 20.81 11.98 4.28
CA VAL A 41 20.24 11.34 3.08
C VAL A 41 18.77 11.00 3.33
N ALA A 42 17.89 11.72 2.66
CA ALA A 42 16.45 11.44 2.65
C ALA A 42 16.05 10.52 1.49
N CYS A 43 14.83 10.02 1.50
CA CYS A 43 14.30 9.21 0.39
C CYS A 43 14.38 9.97 -0.95
N ALA A 44 13.98 11.25 -0.94
CA ALA A 44 14.02 12.14 -2.11
C ALA A 44 15.43 12.35 -2.68
N THR A 45 16.49 12.12 -1.91
CA THR A 45 17.88 12.26 -2.38
C THR A 45 18.17 11.25 -3.50
N CYS A 46 17.65 10.01 -3.37
CA CYS A 46 17.82 8.97 -4.38
C CYS A 46 16.60 8.84 -5.30
N HIS A 47 15.41 9.18 -4.80
CA HIS A 47 14.15 9.15 -5.54
C HIS A 47 13.73 10.57 -5.96
N TRP A 48 14.65 11.28 -6.61
CA TRP A 48 14.49 12.69 -6.99
C TRP A 48 13.52 12.92 -8.15
N ASP A 49 13.22 11.89 -8.97
CA ASP A 49 12.27 11.97 -10.07
C ASP A 49 10.84 11.61 -9.59
N PRO A 50 9.92 12.60 -9.49
CA PRO A 50 8.57 12.36 -9.04
C PRO A 50 7.77 11.46 -9.99
N GLY A 51 8.05 11.52 -11.30
CA GLY A 51 7.36 10.70 -12.31
C GLY A 51 7.70 9.23 -12.16
N ALA A 52 8.99 8.91 -12.06
CA ALA A 52 9.47 7.55 -11.82
C ALA A 52 8.97 7.02 -10.47
N THR A 53 8.95 7.88 -9.42
CA THR A 53 8.49 7.51 -8.09
C THR A 53 7.00 7.16 -8.08
N ARG A 54 6.14 7.93 -8.75
CA ARG A 54 4.70 7.64 -8.92
C ARG A 54 4.48 6.30 -9.60
N GLY A 55 5.14 6.08 -10.74
CA GLY A 55 5.04 4.81 -11.48
C GLY A 55 5.58 3.63 -10.68
N TRP A 56 6.64 3.84 -9.89
CA TRP A 56 7.20 2.82 -9.01
C TRP A 56 6.23 2.47 -7.86
N SER A 57 5.62 3.45 -7.20
CA SER A 57 4.69 3.22 -6.09
C SER A 57 3.40 2.54 -6.53
N ALA A 58 2.87 2.89 -7.71
CA ALA A 58 1.68 2.25 -8.28
C ALA A 58 1.88 0.77 -8.64
N GLY A 59 3.14 0.31 -8.75
CA GLY A 59 3.47 -1.08 -9.05
C GLY A 59 3.40 -2.04 -7.85
N PHE A 60 3.06 -1.59 -6.65
CA PHE A 60 2.91 -2.47 -5.48
C PHE A 60 1.50 -3.09 -5.40
N PRO A 61 1.36 -4.32 -4.85
CA PRO A 61 2.41 -5.22 -4.35
C PRO A 61 3.35 -5.71 -5.47
N LYS A 62 4.64 -5.89 -5.16
CA LYS A 62 5.61 -6.42 -6.12
C LYS A 62 6.75 -7.18 -5.45
N TRP A 63 7.39 -8.03 -6.26
CA TRP A 63 8.58 -8.75 -5.82
C TRP A 63 9.77 -7.79 -5.65
N LYS A 64 10.41 -7.85 -4.48
CA LYS A 64 11.61 -7.10 -4.13
C LYS A 64 12.79 -8.04 -3.93
N PRO A 65 13.91 -7.83 -4.63
CA PRO A 65 15.15 -8.53 -4.33
C PRO A 65 15.74 -7.94 -3.06
N LEU A 66 15.57 -8.62 -1.94
CA LEU A 66 16.16 -8.23 -0.66
C LEU A 66 17.38 -9.07 -0.34
N PRO A 67 18.35 -8.54 0.43
CA PRO A 67 19.36 -9.35 1.08
C PRO A 67 18.72 -10.44 1.95
N PRO A 68 19.46 -11.44 2.41
CA PRO A 68 18.93 -12.47 3.30
C PRO A 68 18.07 -11.88 4.44
N PRO A 69 16.92 -12.50 4.80
CA PRO A 69 16.48 -13.84 4.44
C PRO A 69 15.90 -14.03 3.04
N GLY A 70 15.82 -13.01 2.19
CA GLY A 70 15.57 -13.25 0.78
C GLY A 70 14.50 -12.39 0.12
N ALA A 71 14.45 -12.51 -1.20
CA ALA A 71 13.50 -11.83 -2.04
C ALA A 71 12.08 -12.34 -1.81
N ARG A 72 11.14 -11.41 -1.70
CA ARG A 72 9.71 -11.70 -1.49
C ARG A 72 8.81 -10.69 -2.18
N VAL A 73 7.53 -11.02 -2.30
CA VAL A 73 6.50 -10.04 -2.62
C VAL A 73 6.26 -9.18 -1.38
N MET A 74 6.22 -7.88 -1.57
CA MET A 74 5.98 -6.89 -0.51
C MET A 74 4.90 -5.92 -0.94
N THR A 75 4.17 -5.39 0.04
CA THR A 75 3.32 -4.21 -0.12
C THR A 75 4.17 -2.93 -0.11
N LEU A 76 3.59 -1.81 -0.51
CA LEU A 76 4.27 -0.52 -0.44
C LEU A 76 4.65 -0.15 1.00
N PHE A 77 3.75 -0.40 1.96
CA PHE A 77 4.01 -0.19 3.37
C PHE A 77 5.20 -1.01 3.87
N GLN A 78 5.22 -2.31 3.59
CA GLN A 78 6.32 -3.19 3.99
C GLN A 78 7.66 -2.76 3.38
N ALA A 79 7.65 -2.33 2.12
CA ALA A 79 8.85 -1.83 1.45
C ALA A 79 9.35 -0.52 2.08
N ASN A 80 8.44 0.39 2.45
CA ASN A 80 8.78 1.63 3.14
C ASN A 80 9.30 1.34 4.56
N ALA A 81 8.67 0.40 5.29
CA ALA A 81 9.14 0.01 6.63
C ALA A 81 10.57 -0.55 6.59
N GLU A 82 10.86 -1.44 5.63
CA GLU A 82 12.20 -1.97 5.42
C GLU A 82 13.21 -0.86 5.10
N ALA A 83 12.84 0.08 4.21
CA ALA A 83 13.69 1.19 3.84
C ALA A 83 13.96 2.12 5.04
N VAL A 84 12.93 2.49 5.80
CA VAL A 84 13.03 3.36 6.98
C VAL A 84 13.89 2.70 8.07
N THR A 85 13.69 1.41 8.33
CA THR A 85 14.53 0.66 9.29
C THR A 85 15.99 0.69 8.87
N ARG A 86 16.27 0.49 7.59
CA ARG A 86 17.63 0.38 7.08
C ARG A 86 18.34 1.72 6.96
N HIS A 87 17.66 2.73 6.41
CA HIS A 87 18.27 4.02 6.08
C HIS A 87 18.16 5.03 7.22
N TYR A 88 17.01 5.07 7.92
CA TYR A 88 16.78 5.98 9.04
C TYR A 88 17.06 5.34 10.41
N ARG A 89 17.33 4.02 10.44
CA ARG A 89 17.64 3.26 11.64
C ARG A 89 16.59 3.40 12.75
N LEU A 90 15.32 3.61 12.38
CA LEU A 90 14.24 3.68 13.34
C LEU A 90 13.95 2.29 13.92
N SER A 91 13.85 2.20 15.23
CA SER A 91 13.48 0.97 15.93
C SER A 91 12.00 0.61 15.72
N ASP A 92 11.13 1.61 15.60
CA ASP A 92 9.74 1.44 15.18
C ASP A 92 9.49 2.20 13.88
N PRO A 93 9.52 1.52 12.71
CA PRO A 93 9.36 2.15 11.41
C PRO A 93 7.90 2.39 11.02
N ARG A 94 6.93 1.83 11.76
CA ARG A 94 5.53 1.69 11.29
C ARG A 94 4.87 3.01 10.97
N ARG A 95 4.94 4.00 11.89
CA ARG A 95 4.33 5.31 11.65
C ARG A 95 4.95 6.03 10.45
N ALA A 96 6.28 6.06 10.36
CA ALA A 96 6.97 6.67 9.23
C ALA A 96 6.64 5.95 7.91
N ALA A 97 6.64 4.62 7.91
CA ALA A 97 6.27 3.82 6.74
C ALA A 97 4.82 4.06 6.30
N ALA A 98 3.88 4.12 7.25
CA ALA A 98 2.47 4.37 6.96
C ALA A 98 2.25 5.75 6.34
N THR A 99 2.85 6.79 6.90
CA THR A 99 2.69 8.16 6.40
C THR A 99 3.42 8.35 5.07
N ILE A 100 4.62 7.78 4.87
CA ILE A 100 5.28 7.74 3.56
C ILE A 100 4.40 7.00 2.54
N THR A 101 3.74 5.92 2.93
CA THR A 101 2.81 5.20 2.05
C THR A 101 1.62 6.08 1.66
N ALA A 102 1.05 6.85 2.59
CA ALA A 102 -0.01 7.83 2.29
C ALA A 102 0.46 8.90 1.30
N TYR A 103 1.65 9.46 1.52
CA TYR A 103 2.24 10.45 0.62
C TYR A 103 2.44 9.89 -0.80
N LEU A 104 3.06 8.71 -0.92
CA LEU A 104 3.30 8.08 -2.21
C LEU A 104 2.01 7.66 -2.92
N ALA A 105 0.99 7.21 -2.16
CA ALA A 105 -0.32 6.90 -2.71
C ALA A 105 -1.03 8.16 -3.23
N ALA A 106 -0.93 9.28 -2.52
CA ALA A 106 -1.47 10.56 -2.96
C ALA A 106 -0.78 11.07 -4.23
N GLN A 107 0.56 10.97 -4.29
CA GLN A 107 1.34 11.33 -5.47
C GLN A 107 1.00 10.46 -6.71
N GLY A 108 0.63 9.21 -6.48
CA GLY A 108 0.29 8.24 -7.51
C GLY A 108 -1.21 8.07 -7.77
N ALA A 109 -2.08 8.93 -7.23
CA ALA A 109 -3.53 8.74 -7.28
C ALA A 109 -4.10 8.65 -8.70
N GLU A 110 -3.50 9.35 -9.65
CA GLU A 110 -3.90 9.35 -11.06
C GLU A 110 -3.19 8.27 -11.90
N VAL A 111 -2.23 7.56 -11.33
CA VAL A 111 -1.50 6.50 -12.03
C VAL A 111 -2.26 5.19 -11.87
N PRO A 112 -2.61 4.51 -12.98
CA PRO A 112 -3.23 3.19 -12.90
C PRO A 112 -2.40 2.23 -12.08
N ARG A 113 -3.03 1.51 -11.16
CA ARG A 113 -2.34 0.47 -10.38
C ARG A 113 -1.93 -0.67 -11.31
N SER A 114 -0.66 -1.02 -11.27
CA SER A 114 -0.07 -2.07 -12.10
C SER A 114 0.75 -3.03 -11.22
N PRO A 115 0.10 -3.87 -10.40
CA PRO A 115 0.80 -4.77 -9.48
C PRO A 115 1.88 -5.60 -10.18
N GLY A 116 3.04 -5.71 -9.55
CA GLY A 116 4.20 -6.42 -10.09
C GLY A 116 4.98 -5.66 -11.15
N MET A 117 4.48 -4.55 -11.65
CA MET A 117 5.08 -3.75 -12.71
C MET A 117 5.47 -2.36 -12.19
N SER A 118 6.40 -1.72 -12.89
CA SER A 118 6.67 -0.29 -12.71
C SER A 118 6.75 0.33 -14.11
N ALA A 119 6.19 1.50 -14.29
CA ALA A 119 6.21 2.20 -15.57
C ALA A 119 7.66 2.32 -16.09
N GLY A 120 7.85 1.99 -17.35
CA GLY A 120 9.17 2.06 -18.01
C GLY A 120 10.20 1.01 -17.59
N GLN A 121 9.88 0.09 -16.68
CA GLN A 121 10.78 -1.00 -16.31
C GLN A 121 10.44 -2.28 -17.07
N PRO A 122 11.45 -3.03 -17.54
CA PRO A 122 11.22 -4.32 -18.18
C PRO A 122 10.60 -5.29 -17.17
N VAL A 123 9.59 -6.04 -17.63
CA VAL A 123 8.94 -7.09 -16.84
C VAL A 123 9.80 -8.34 -16.86
N PHE A 124 10.36 -8.70 -15.70
CA PHE A 124 11.09 -9.96 -15.59
C PHE A 124 10.12 -11.11 -15.30
N PRO A 125 10.16 -12.23 -16.06
CA PRO A 125 9.29 -13.38 -15.86
C PRO A 125 9.27 -13.89 -14.42
N LYS A 126 10.40 -13.81 -13.71
CA LYS A 126 10.51 -14.16 -12.29
C LYS A 126 9.60 -13.32 -11.39
N ARG A 127 9.46 -12.01 -11.67
CA ARG A 127 8.60 -11.10 -10.89
C ARG A 127 7.14 -11.43 -11.08
N LEU A 128 6.71 -11.70 -12.33
CA LEU A 128 5.34 -12.08 -12.64
C LEU A 128 4.95 -13.40 -11.98
N ARG A 129 5.83 -14.43 -12.06
CA ARG A 129 5.60 -15.71 -11.40
C ARG A 129 5.51 -15.59 -9.88
N ALA A 130 6.38 -14.78 -9.28
CA ALA A 130 6.36 -14.53 -7.84
C ALA A 130 5.06 -13.84 -7.40
N LEU A 131 4.58 -12.84 -8.17
CA LEU A 131 3.33 -12.17 -7.88
C LEU A 131 2.12 -13.10 -8.08
N ALA A 132 2.06 -13.86 -9.16
CA ALA A 132 0.99 -14.83 -9.40
C ALA A 132 0.92 -15.89 -8.28
N ALA A 133 2.07 -16.38 -7.81
CA ALA A 133 2.13 -17.30 -6.68
C ALA A 133 1.68 -16.63 -5.37
N SER A 134 2.00 -15.34 -5.17
CA SER A 134 1.54 -14.54 -4.02
C SER A 134 0.02 -14.41 -4.02
N VAL A 135 -0.58 -14.03 -5.15
CA VAL A 135 -2.04 -13.92 -5.31
C VAL A 135 -2.73 -15.27 -5.02
N ALA A 136 -2.19 -16.38 -5.54
CA ALA A 136 -2.76 -17.72 -5.32
C ALA A 136 -2.73 -18.11 -3.83
N ARG A 137 -1.61 -17.84 -3.13
CA ARG A 137 -1.50 -18.08 -1.68
C ARG A 137 -2.44 -17.16 -0.90
N GLY A 138 -2.54 -15.90 -1.29
CA GLY A 138 -3.47 -14.93 -0.69
C GLY A 138 -4.92 -15.35 -0.83
N ARG A 139 -5.33 -15.86 -1.99
CA ARG A 139 -6.66 -16.45 -2.21
C ARG A 139 -6.93 -17.60 -1.25
N THR A 140 -6.00 -18.54 -1.13
CA THR A 140 -6.11 -19.66 -0.20
C THR A 140 -6.25 -19.19 1.24
N LEU A 141 -5.47 -18.18 1.62
CA LEU A 141 -5.51 -17.60 2.96
C LEU A 141 -6.86 -16.91 3.23
N TYR A 142 -7.34 -16.13 2.26
CA TYR A 142 -8.64 -15.46 2.34
C TYR A 142 -9.78 -16.45 2.54
N THR A 143 -9.86 -17.48 1.69
CA THR A 143 -10.89 -18.52 1.79
C THR A 143 -10.90 -19.22 3.15
N ARG A 144 -9.73 -19.44 3.73
CA ARG A 144 -9.64 -20.15 5.03
C ARG A 144 -9.96 -19.28 6.23
N ARG A 145 -9.70 -17.96 6.17
CA ARG A 145 -9.71 -17.10 7.37
C ARG A 145 -10.68 -15.94 7.31
N CYS A 146 -11.09 -15.53 6.13
CA CYS A 146 -11.83 -14.29 5.94
C CYS A 146 -13.23 -14.53 5.35
N ASP A 147 -13.37 -15.52 4.46
CA ASP A 147 -14.56 -15.74 3.64
C ASP A 147 -15.82 -16.05 4.47
N ALA A 148 -15.64 -16.67 5.63
CA ALA A 148 -16.76 -16.97 6.55
C ALA A 148 -17.49 -15.71 7.05
N CYS A 149 -16.78 -14.60 7.20
CA CYS A 149 -17.34 -13.32 7.67
C CYS A 149 -17.39 -12.26 6.55
N HIS A 150 -16.56 -12.39 5.52
CA HIS A 150 -16.42 -11.42 4.44
C HIS A 150 -16.62 -12.07 3.08
N ARG A 151 -17.64 -11.67 2.35
CA ARG A 151 -17.73 -12.03 0.95
C ARG A 151 -16.65 -11.27 0.16
N ALA A 152 -16.08 -11.93 -0.83
CA ALA A 152 -14.92 -11.39 -1.56
C ALA A 152 -15.14 -9.98 -2.16
N GLY A 153 -16.38 -9.60 -2.49
CA GLY A 153 -16.73 -8.27 -3.01
C GLY A 153 -16.83 -7.17 -1.95
N ASP A 154 -16.99 -7.53 -0.68
CA ASP A 154 -17.30 -6.56 0.38
C ASP A 154 -16.05 -5.87 0.95
N VAL A 155 -14.87 -6.44 0.69
CA VAL A 155 -13.61 -5.98 1.30
C VAL A 155 -12.86 -4.98 0.42
N ALA A 156 -13.02 -5.05 -0.89
CA ALA A 156 -12.25 -4.24 -1.85
C ALA A 156 -12.31 -2.71 -1.64
N PRO A 157 -13.46 -2.08 -1.36
CA PRO A 157 -13.52 -0.63 -1.15
C PRO A 157 -12.77 -0.15 0.11
N ALA A 158 -12.70 -0.99 1.15
CA ALA A 158 -12.03 -0.65 2.38
C ALA A 158 -10.51 -0.57 2.26
N LEU A 159 -9.93 -1.28 1.28
CA LEU A 159 -8.48 -1.33 1.05
C LEU A 159 -7.89 -0.01 0.55
N THR A 160 -8.69 0.80 -0.13
CA THR A 160 -8.22 2.09 -0.69
C THR A 160 -8.13 3.20 0.36
N ALA A 161 -8.63 2.96 1.56
CA ALA A 161 -8.77 3.97 2.60
C ALA A 161 -7.69 3.88 3.71
N TYR A 162 -6.63 3.13 3.50
CA TYR A 162 -5.48 3.07 4.42
C TYR A 162 -4.29 3.85 3.86
N PRO A 163 -3.42 4.40 4.75
CA PRO A 163 -3.49 4.38 6.22
C PRO A 163 -4.60 5.26 6.80
N ARG A 164 -5.04 4.94 8.02
CA ARG A 164 -6.09 5.66 8.76
C ARG A 164 -5.58 6.10 10.13
N VAL A 165 -6.25 7.06 10.73
CA VAL A 165 -6.09 7.37 12.15
C VAL A 165 -7.20 6.67 12.93
N ILE A 166 -6.84 5.73 13.78
CA ILE A 166 -7.76 4.97 14.63
C ILE A 166 -7.30 5.13 16.09
N GLY A 167 -8.15 5.73 16.93
CA GLY A 167 -7.80 5.96 18.33
C GLY A 167 -6.52 6.79 18.54
N GLY A 168 -6.22 7.73 17.66
CA GLY A 168 -5.01 8.55 17.69
C GLY A 168 -3.74 7.87 17.16
N ARG A 169 -3.83 6.60 16.73
CA ARG A 169 -2.74 5.89 16.05
C ARG A 169 -2.91 5.93 14.54
N VAL A 170 -1.80 6.12 13.84
CA VAL A 170 -1.74 5.86 12.40
C VAL A 170 -1.65 4.35 12.21
N GLU A 171 -2.55 3.78 11.45
CA GLU A 171 -2.63 2.35 11.18
C GLU A 171 -2.64 2.08 9.68
N SER A 172 -1.75 1.22 9.23
CA SER A 172 -1.75 0.68 7.87
C SER A 172 -2.73 -0.49 7.73
N LEU A 173 -3.04 -0.90 6.50
CA LEU A 173 -3.84 -2.11 6.28
C LEU A 173 -3.15 -3.35 6.86
N GLU A 174 -1.85 -3.43 6.75
CA GLU A 174 -1.03 -4.53 7.27
C GLU A 174 -1.14 -4.65 8.79
N GLU A 175 -1.09 -3.51 9.50
CA GLU A 175 -1.27 -3.46 10.95
C GLU A 175 -2.72 -3.77 11.34
N TYR A 176 -3.69 -3.27 10.59
CA TYR A 176 -5.10 -3.64 10.79
C TYR A 176 -5.31 -5.15 10.69
N LEU A 177 -4.71 -5.82 9.70
CA LEU A 177 -4.80 -7.27 9.54
C LEU A 177 -4.13 -8.03 10.69
N GLU A 178 -3.05 -7.47 11.27
CA GLU A 178 -2.41 -8.04 12.47
C GLU A 178 -3.32 -7.95 13.69
N LEU A 179 -4.03 -6.85 13.85
CA LEU A 179 -4.93 -6.60 14.99
C LEU A 179 -6.33 -7.15 14.76
N HIS A 180 -6.66 -7.54 13.53
CA HIS A 180 -7.97 -8.02 13.18
C HIS A 180 -8.28 -9.37 13.86
N ARG A 181 -9.46 -9.48 14.43
CA ARG A 181 -9.87 -10.66 15.18
C ARG A 181 -9.91 -11.90 14.28
N GLY A 182 -9.10 -12.90 14.59
CA GLY A 182 -9.02 -14.17 13.89
C GLY A 182 -8.17 -15.16 14.70
N GLU A 183 -8.21 -16.45 14.32
CA GLU A 183 -7.56 -17.54 15.06
C GLU A 183 -6.03 -17.46 15.15
N SER A 184 -5.42 -16.64 14.29
CA SER A 184 -3.97 -16.37 14.35
C SER A 184 -3.71 -15.03 13.66
N PRO A 185 -3.15 -14.06 14.36
CA PRO A 185 -2.82 -12.77 13.77
C PRO A 185 -1.80 -12.95 12.63
N LEU A 186 -2.00 -12.17 11.55
CA LEU A 186 -1.03 -12.08 10.47
C LEU A 186 -0.04 -10.99 10.82
N SER A 187 1.20 -11.33 11.11
CA SER A 187 2.21 -10.29 11.35
C SER A 187 2.28 -9.29 10.20
N TRP A 188 2.21 -8.00 10.51
CA TRP A 188 2.19 -6.91 9.53
C TRP A 188 3.34 -6.98 8.52
N ASN A 189 4.48 -7.53 8.90
CA ASN A 189 5.66 -7.68 8.04
C ASN A 189 5.83 -9.09 7.48
N SER A 190 4.80 -9.93 7.51
CA SER A 190 4.89 -11.30 6.99
C SER A 190 4.65 -11.39 5.48
N GLN A 191 5.14 -12.47 4.87
CA GLN A 191 4.79 -12.82 3.49
C GLN A 191 3.29 -13.12 3.37
N ALA A 192 2.68 -13.72 4.40
CA ALA A 192 1.25 -14.04 4.38
C ALA A 192 0.38 -12.77 4.28
N THR A 193 0.75 -11.70 4.98
CA THR A 193 0.07 -10.40 4.85
C THR A 193 0.24 -9.81 3.45
N ALA A 194 1.45 -9.87 2.87
CA ALA A 194 1.68 -9.42 1.50
C ALA A 194 0.89 -10.25 0.47
N ASP A 195 0.81 -11.57 0.67
CA ASP A 195 0.05 -12.48 -0.19
C ASP A 195 -1.45 -12.15 -0.14
N LEU A 196 -2.00 -11.93 1.06
CA LEU A 196 -3.40 -11.56 1.23
C LEU A 196 -3.70 -10.21 0.53
N ILE A 197 -2.87 -9.20 0.73
CA ILE A 197 -3.04 -7.88 0.12
C ILE A 197 -2.89 -7.98 -1.41
N ALA A 198 -1.95 -8.78 -1.92
CA ALA A 198 -1.82 -9.02 -3.35
C ALA A 198 -3.11 -9.61 -3.95
N TYR A 199 -3.75 -10.57 -3.26
CA TYR A 199 -5.04 -11.12 -3.68
C TYR A 199 -6.18 -10.10 -3.60
N LEU A 200 -6.24 -9.30 -2.54
CA LEU A 200 -7.30 -8.31 -2.35
C LEU A 200 -7.19 -7.13 -3.31
N THR A 201 -5.99 -6.82 -3.79
CA THR A 201 -5.71 -5.74 -4.74
C THR A 201 -5.69 -6.22 -6.20
N GLU A 202 -5.83 -7.54 -6.45
CA GLU A 202 -5.99 -8.06 -7.80
C GLU A 202 -7.25 -7.44 -8.43
N GLU A 203 -7.11 -6.82 -9.61
CA GLU A 203 -8.25 -6.33 -10.36
C GLU A 203 -9.13 -7.51 -10.76
N ARG A 204 -10.29 -7.63 -10.15
CA ARG A 204 -11.31 -8.60 -10.56
C ARG A 204 -12.21 -7.93 -11.57
N PRO A 205 -12.48 -8.56 -12.72
CA PRO A 205 -13.57 -8.12 -13.55
C PRO A 205 -14.86 -8.12 -12.69
N ARG A 206 -15.53 -6.98 -12.68
CA ARG A 206 -16.83 -6.79 -12.00
C ARG A 206 -17.91 -7.58 -12.72
#